data_488d28b9f8af6370d532066ef716d9a8
#
_entry.id   488d28b9f8af6370d532066ef716d9a8
#
_cell.length_a   1.000
_cell.length_b   1.000
_cell.length_c   1.000
_cell.angle_alpha   90.00
_cell.angle_beta   90.00
_cell.angle_gamma   90.00
#
_symmetry.space_group_name_H-M   'P 1'
#
loop_
_entity.id
_entity.type
_entity.pdbx_description
1 polymer ?
#
loop_
_entity_poly.entity_id
_entity_poly.type
_entity_poly.pdbx_seq_one_letter_code
_entity_poly.pdbx_strand_id
1 'polypeptide(L)'
;MARLKVKYTEEIAPALMNKFQYKSVMQIPKLSKVIVNVGCGESKGNAKEIEAICKDIATITGQKPITCKARKSVANFKVREGETVGVKVTLRGDKMYEFLDRLFSVALPRVRDFRGINPNSFDGRGNYAFGLKEQLIFPEIEYDKVDKIRGMDICICTTASTDEEAKELLTLLGAPFTA
;
A
#
# COMPACT_ATOMS: atom_id res chain seq x y z
N MET A 1 17.46 10.63 -3.17
CA MET A 1 16.11 11.00 -3.65
C MET A 1 15.54 9.79 -4.38
N ALA A 2 14.33 9.37 -4.08
CA ALA A 2 13.73 8.17 -4.67
C ALA A 2 13.56 8.31 -6.20
N ARG A 3 13.88 7.28 -6.97
CA ARG A 3 13.81 7.27 -8.46
C ARG A 3 12.43 7.67 -8.96
N LEU A 4 11.36 7.11 -8.42
CA LEU A 4 9.98 7.45 -8.79
C LEU A 4 9.60 8.90 -8.46
N LYS A 5 10.21 9.50 -7.43
CA LYS A 5 9.96 10.90 -7.11
C LYS A 5 10.56 11.85 -8.14
N VAL A 6 11.77 11.54 -8.64
CA VAL A 6 12.40 12.26 -9.73
C VAL A 6 11.56 12.12 -11.00
N LYS A 7 11.18 10.89 -11.35
CA LYS A 7 10.31 10.62 -12.50
C LYS A 7 8.97 11.36 -12.42
N TYR A 8 8.39 11.43 -11.22
CA TYR A 8 7.15 12.21 -11.01
C TYR A 8 7.35 13.68 -11.36
N THR A 9 8.44 14.29 -10.90
CA THR A 9 8.69 15.73 -11.11
C THR A 9 9.03 16.06 -12.55
N GLU A 10 9.86 15.24 -13.20
CA GLU A 10 10.41 15.53 -14.54
C GLU A 10 9.49 15.09 -15.66
N GLU A 11 8.79 13.96 -15.52
CA GLU A 11 8.02 13.35 -16.61
C GLU A 11 6.50 13.36 -16.34
N ILE A 12 6.07 12.89 -15.15
CA ILE A 12 4.66 12.60 -14.88
C ILE A 12 3.86 13.88 -14.67
N ALA A 13 4.37 14.84 -13.91
CA ALA A 13 3.65 16.07 -13.61
C ALA A 13 3.38 16.90 -14.89
N PRO A 14 4.35 17.10 -15.80
CA PRO A 14 4.08 17.75 -17.09
C PRO A 14 3.10 16.98 -17.98
N ALA A 15 3.19 15.64 -18.01
CA ALA A 15 2.28 14.80 -18.80
C ALA A 15 0.82 14.93 -18.31
N LEU A 16 0.58 14.88 -16.99
CA LEU A 16 -0.73 15.07 -16.40
C LEU A 16 -1.28 16.48 -16.65
N MET A 17 -0.43 17.50 -16.55
CA MET A 17 -0.81 18.88 -16.84
C MET A 17 -1.31 19.06 -18.27
N ASN A 18 -0.62 18.45 -19.22
CA ASN A 18 -1.01 18.51 -20.63
C ASN A 18 -2.29 17.71 -20.92
N LYS A 19 -2.45 16.53 -20.29
CA LYS A 19 -3.62 15.66 -20.54
C LYS A 19 -4.92 16.23 -19.98
N PHE A 20 -4.88 16.73 -18.73
CA PHE A 20 -6.07 17.25 -18.04
C PHE A 20 -6.21 18.76 -18.08
N GLN A 21 -5.26 19.48 -18.71
CA GLN A 21 -5.30 20.93 -18.90
C GLN A 21 -5.52 21.73 -17.60
N TYR A 22 -4.78 21.38 -16.55
CA TYR A 22 -4.90 22.09 -15.28
C TYR A 22 -4.47 23.55 -15.39
N LYS A 23 -5.20 24.44 -14.68
CA LYS A 23 -4.92 25.88 -14.66
C LYS A 23 -3.70 26.23 -13.80
N SER A 24 -3.33 25.38 -12.86
CA SER A 24 -2.22 25.61 -11.94
C SER A 24 -1.45 24.32 -11.68
N VAL A 25 -0.16 24.43 -11.54
CA VAL A 25 0.75 23.31 -11.14
C VAL A 25 0.34 22.68 -9.81
N MET A 26 -0.30 23.44 -8.92
CA MET A 26 -0.76 22.94 -7.61
C MET A 26 -1.98 22.02 -7.70
N GLN A 27 -2.69 22.01 -8.84
CA GLN A 27 -3.83 21.13 -9.09
C GLN A 27 -3.41 19.72 -9.53
N ILE A 28 -2.16 19.58 -10.00
CA ILE A 28 -1.66 18.28 -10.48
C ILE A 28 -1.76 17.23 -9.38
N PRO A 29 -2.40 16.09 -9.64
CA PRO A 29 -2.52 15.03 -8.64
C PRO A 29 -1.15 14.47 -8.25
N LYS A 30 -0.95 14.26 -6.95
CA LYS A 30 0.27 13.70 -6.36
C LYS A 30 -0.06 12.63 -5.33
N LEU A 31 0.91 11.79 -5.05
CA LEU A 31 0.80 10.83 -3.96
C LEU A 31 0.85 11.56 -2.61
N SER A 32 -0.10 11.25 -1.74
CA SER A 32 -0.21 11.82 -0.39
C SER A 32 0.42 10.88 0.66
N LYS A 33 0.03 9.62 0.63
CA LYS A 33 0.49 8.57 1.55
C LYS A 33 0.20 7.19 0.97
N VAL A 34 0.95 6.20 1.43
CA VAL A 34 0.65 4.79 1.24
C VAL A 34 0.46 4.14 2.60
N ILE A 35 -0.61 3.39 2.76
CA ILE A 35 -0.91 2.66 3.99
C ILE A 35 -0.83 1.17 3.68
N VAL A 36 -0.02 0.46 4.47
CA VAL A 36 0.03 -1.00 4.45
C VAL A 36 -0.59 -1.50 5.74
N ASN A 37 -1.58 -2.38 5.64
CA ASN A 37 -2.31 -2.96 6.75
C ASN A 37 -2.28 -4.48 6.69
N VAL A 38 -2.12 -5.12 7.85
CA VAL A 38 -2.28 -6.56 8.01
C VAL A 38 -3.31 -6.81 9.10
N GLY A 39 -4.38 -7.52 8.74
CA GLY A 39 -5.40 -7.93 9.69
C GLY A 39 -4.91 -9.08 10.58
N CYS A 40 -5.02 -8.93 11.90
CA CYS A 40 -4.61 -9.94 12.89
C CYS A 40 -5.80 -10.70 13.49
N GLY A 41 -6.88 -10.86 12.73
CA GLY A 41 -8.12 -11.48 13.22
C GLY A 41 -7.95 -12.89 13.77
N GLU A 42 -7.07 -13.69 13.19
CA GLU A 42 -6.76 -15.06 13.64
C GLU A 42 -5.74 -15.11 14.78
N SER A 43 -4.87 -14.11 14.88
CA SER A 43 -3.77 -14.01 15.86
C SER A 43 -4.15 -13.21 17.10
N LYS A 44 -5.45 -13.06 17.38
CA LYS A 44 -5.96 -12.31 18.53
C LYS A 44 -5.41 -12.90 19.83
N GLY A 45 -4.87 -12.04 20.67
CA GLY A 45 -4.30 -12.44 21.96
C GLY A 45 -2.93 -13.11 21.91
N ASN A 46 -2.39 -13.42 20.74
CA ASN A 46 -1.04 -13.99 20.61
C ASN A 46 -0.01 -12.88 20.35
N ALA A 47 0.63 -12.41 21.42
CA ALA A 47 1.61 -11.33 21.36
C ALA A 47 2.81 -11.67 20.44
N LYS A 48 3.25 -12.95 20.42
CA LYS A 48 4.38 -13.40 19.59
C LYS A 48 4.08 -13.30 18.11
N GLU A 49 2.88 -13.71 17.68
CA GLU A 49 2.48 -13.59 16.28
C GLU A 49 2.33 -12.12 15.84
N ILE A 50 1.79 -11.26 16.71
CA ILE A 50 1.68 -9.82 16.44
C ILE A 50 3.07 -9.18 16.30
N GLU A 51 4.02 -9.61 17.14
CA GLU A 51 5.41 -9.15 17.05
C GLU A 51 6.08 -9.60 15.75
N ALA A 52 5.86 -10.85 15.32
CA ALA A 52 6.34 -11.35 14.03
C ALA A 52 5.79 -10.52 12.86
N ILE A 53 4.47 -10.24 12.84
CA ILE A 53 3.86 -9.37 11.83
C ILE A 53 4.48 -7.96 11.83
N CYS A 54 4.70 -7.39 13.01
CA CYS A 54 5.34 -6.09 13.12
C CYS A 54 6.76 -6.10 12.55
N LYS A 55 7.51 -7.16 12.77
CA LYS A 55 8.87 -7.33 12.24
C LYS A 55 8.85 -7.45 10.72
N ASP A 56 7.96 -8.27 10.15
CA ASP A 56 7.81 -8.43 8.71
C ASP A 56 7.49 -7.09 8.03
N ILE A 57 6.47 -6.36 8.53
CA ILE A 57 6.10 -5.06 7.98
C ILE A 57 7.25 -4.05 8.13
N ALA A 58 7.97 -4.05 9.26
CA ALA A 58 9.11 -3.17 9.45
C ALA A 58 10.24 -3.46 8.46
N THR A 59 10.48 -4.74 8.15
CA THR A 59 11.48 -5.17 7.17
C THR A 59 11.09 -4.73 5.76
N ILE A 60 9.83 -4.93 5.35
CA ILE A 60 9.32 -4.56 4.03
C ILE A 60 9.34 -3.03 3.83
N THR A 61 8.91 -2.27 4.83
CA THR A 61 8.66 -0.82 4.67
C THR A 61 9.82 0.06 5.16
N GLY A 62 10.74 -0.49 5.95
CA GLY A 62 11.81 0.28 6.60
C GLY A 62 11.28 1.27 7.65
N GLN A 63 10.06 1.07 8.15
CA GLN A 63 9.44 1.91 9.17
C GLN A 63 8.70 1.06 10.20
N LYS A 64 8.85 1.39 11.49
CA LYS A 64 8.17 0.70 12.59
C LYS A 64 6.65 0.86 12.44
N PRO A 65 5.88 -0.25 12.36
CA PRO A 65 4.44 -0.22 12.27
C PRO A 65 3.79 0.07 13.63
N ILE A 66 2.48 0.36 13.58
CA ILE A 66 1.65 0.62 14.75
C ILE A 66 0.63 -0.51 14.87
N THR A 67 0.47 -1.05 16.08
CA THR A 67 -0.60 -2.00 16.40
C THR A 67 -1.94 -1.26 16.53
N CYS A 68 -2.97 -1.77 15.87
CA CYS A 68 -4.32 -1.22 15.93
C CYS A 68 -5.14 -1.99 16.98
N LYS A 69 -5.60 -1.29 18.00
CA LYS A 69 -6.42 -1.85 19.08
C LYS A 69 -7.91 -1.68 18.79
N ALA A 70 -8.72 -2.64 19.18
CA ALA A 70 -10.17 -2.57 19.12
C ALA A 70 -10.69 -1.46 20.05
N ARG A 71 -11.62 -0.65 19.54
CA ARG A 71 -12.23 0.47 20.29
C ARG A 71 -13.43 0.05 21.12
N LYS A 72 -14.09 -1.04 20.73
CA LYS A 72 -15.28 -1.58 21.40
C LYS A 72 -15.23 -3.11 21.39
N SER A 73 -15.79 -3.73 22.42
CA SER A 73 -15.99 -5.17 22.47
C SER A 73 -17.15 -5.58 21.57
N VAL A 74 -16.94 -6.57 20.69
CA VAL A 74 -17.96 -7.12 19.79
C VAL A 74 -18.00 -8.64 19.95
N ALA A 75 -19.07 -9.16 20.53
CA ALA A 75 -19.23 -10.58 20.86
C ALA A 75 -19.21 -11.47 19.59
N ASN A 76 -19.89 -11.07 18.53
CA ASN A 76 -19.96 -11.82 17.26
C ASN A 76 -18.58 -12.08 16.64
N PHE A 77 -17.64 -11.14 16.80
CA PHE A 77 -16.27 -11.28 16.31
C PHE A 77 -15.30 -11.76 17.38
N LYS A 78 -15.78 -12.07 18.57
CA LYS A 78 -14.95 -12.51 19.73
C LYS A 78 -13.78 -11.52 19.98
N VAL A 79 -14.06 -10.22 19.92
CA VAL A 79 -13.09 -9.15 20.12
C VAL A 79 -13.42 -8.40 21.40
N ARG A 80 -12.42 -8.19 22.25
CA ARG A 80 -12.51 -7.33 23.44
C ARG A 80 -11.88 -5.97 23.19
N GLU A 81 -12.37 -4.96 23.90
CA GLU A 81 -11.77 -3.63 23.87
C GLU A 81 -10.29 -3.68 24.32
N GLY A 82 -9.43 -2.94 23.60
CA GLY A 82 -7.99 -2.93 23.85
C GLY A 82 -7.20 -4.07 23.19
N GLU A 83 -7.87 -5.10 22.64
CA GLU A 83 -7.24 -6.20 21.93
C GLU A 83 -6.67 -5.76 20.60
N THR A 84 -5.48 -6.26 20.21
CA THR A 84 -4.88 -5.95 18.92
C THR A 84 -5.60 -6.68 17.80
N VAL A 85 -6.15 -5.93 16.83
CA VAL A 85 -6.91 -6.46 15.70
C VAL A 85 -6.20 -6.31 14.36
N GLY A 86 -5.14 -5.52 14.31
CA GLY A 86 -4.35 -5.32 13.09
C GLY A 86 -3.05 -4.59 13.37
N VAL A 87 -2.19 -4.60 12.35
CA VAL A 87 -0.93 -3.86 12.33
C VAL A 87 -0.90 -3.02 11.06
N LYS A 88 -0.58 -1.74 11.18
CA LYS A 88 -0.50 -0.84 10.02
C LYS A 88 0.75 0.03 10.03
N VAL A 89 1.15 0.45 8.85
CA VAL A 89 2.18 1.49 8.67
C VAL A 89 1.68 2.52 7.65
N THR A 90 2.02 3.77 7.86
CA THR A 90 1.73 4.86 6.92
C THR A 90 3.03 5.44 6.42
N LEU A 91 3.26 5.32 5.13
CA LEU A 91 4.45 5.80 4.45
C LEU A 91 4.17 7.15 3.76
N ARG A 92 5.15 8.06 3.83
CA ARG A 92 5.11 9.38 3.20
C ARG A 92 6.49 9.75 2.65
N GLY A 93 6.52 10.74 1.77
CA GLY A 93 7.77 11.27 1.22
C GLY A 93 8.59 10.22 0.47
N ASP A 94 9.91 10.23 0.62
CA ASP A 94 10.81 9.36 -0.12
C ASP A 94 10.57 7.88 0.16
N LYS A 95 10.29 7.49 1.41
CA LYS A 95 9.95 6.09 1.77
C LYS A 95 8.73 5.56 1.04
N MET A 96 7.73 6.41 0.80
CA MET A 96 6.52 6.06 0.06
C MET A 96 6.87 5.75 -1.41
N TYR A 97 7.65 6.60 -2.06
CA TYR A 97 8.04 6.39 -3.46
C TYR A 97 8.94 5.16 -3.63
N GLU A 98 9.88 4.92 -2.72
CA GLU A 98 10.73 3.74 -2.75
C GLU A 98 9.95 2.45 -2.53
N PHE A 99 8.98 2.46 -1.61
CA PHE A 99 8.10 1.32 -1.40
C PHE A 99 7.28 1.01 -2.66
N LEU A 100 6.69 2.02 -3.30
CA LEU A 100 5.91 1.82 -4.53
C LEU A 100 6.78 1.36 -5.71
N ASP A 101 8.01 1.85 -5.82
CA ASP A 101 8.94 1.40 -6.85
C ASP A 101 9.25 -0.09 -6.72
N ARG A 102 9.57 -0.57 -5.52
CA ARG A 102 9.79 -1.99 -5.24
C ARG A 102 8.52 -2.82 -5.42
N LEU A 103 7.38 -2.28 -5.02
CA LEU A 103 6.10 -2.95 -5.15
C LEU A 103 5.75 -3.22 -6.63
N PHE A 104 5.84 -2.20 -7.49
CA PHE A 104 5.46 -2.31 -8.90
C PHE A 104 6.50 -3.05 -9.74
N SER A 105 7.79 -2.79 -9.52
CA SER A 105 8.85 -3.34 -10.36
C SER A 105 9.34 -4.72 -9.92
N VAL A 106 9.23 -5.07 -8.63
CA VAL A 106 9.81 -6.31 -8.10
C VAL A 106 8.76 -7.23 -7.47
N ALA A 107 7.93 -6.71 -6.56
CA ALA A 107 7.02 -7.55 -5.78
C ALA A 107 5.84 -8.07 -6.60
N LEU A 108 5.12 -7.21 -7.31
CA LEU A 108 3.95 -7.61 -8.10
C LEU A 108 4.28 -8.63 -9.20
N PRO A 109 5.37 -8.51 -9.98
CA PRO A 109 5.73 -9.54 -10.95
C PRO A 109 6.03 -10.93 -10.35
N ARG A 110 6.34 -11.00 -9.06
CA ARG A 110 6.59 -12.26 -8.34
C ARG A 110 5.31 -12.92 -7.81
N VAL A 111 4.18 -12.25 -7.90
CA VAL A 111 2.88 -12.85 -7.53
C VAL A 111 2.56 -13.99 -8.50
N ARG A 112 2.19 -15.15 -7.95
CA ARG A 112 1.80 -16.32 -8.76
C ARG A 112 0.58 -15.97 -9.62
N ASP A 113 0.64 -16.31 -10.91
CA ASP A 113 -0.42 -16.05 -11.91
C ASP A 113 -0.85 -14.57 -11.99
N PHE A 114 0.11 -13.66 -11.83
CA PHE A 114 -0.17 -12.23 -11.88
C PHE A 114 -0.63 -11.79 -13.27
N ARG A 115 -1.83 -11.21 -13.35
CA ARG A 115 -2.43 -10.68 -14.59
C ARG A 115 -2.63 -9.17 -14.58
N GLY A 116 -2.14 -8.50 -13.55
CA GLY A 116 -2.36 -7.08 -13.30
C GLY A 116 -3.25 -6.82 -12.10
N ILE A 117 -3.31 -5.56 -11.66
CA ILE A 117 -4.17 -5.10 -10.57
C ILE A 117 -5.51 -4.60 -11.15
N ASN A 118 -6.58 -4.74 -10.37
CA ASN A 118 -7.92 -4.38 -10.82
C ASN A 118 -8.04 -2.85 -11.03
N PRO A 119 -8.41 -2.40 -12.26
CA PRO A 119 -8.56 -0.97 -12.54
C PRO A 119 -9.77 -0.29 -11.88
N ASN A 120 -10.69 -1.06 -11.29
CA ASN A 120 -11.94 -0.56 -10.72
C ASN A 120 -11.93 -0.48 -9.18
N SER A 121 -10.76 -0.61 -8.55
CA SER A 121 -10.63 -0.59 -7.08
C SER A 121 -10.35 0.82 -6.52
N PHE A 122 -10.95 1.84 -7.12
CA PHE A 122 -10.93 3.22 -6.65
C PHE A 122 -12.15 3.51 -5.75
N ASP A 123 -12.03 4.54 -4.91
CA ASP A 123 -13.06 4.92 -3.94
C ASP A 123 -14.00 6.05 -4.40
N GLY A 124 -13.92 6.50 -5.64
CA GLY A 124 -14.66 7.65 -6.18
C GLY A 124 -14.01 9.01 -5.86
N ARG A 125 -12.90 9.02 -5.13
CA ARG A 125 -12.15 10.23 -4.73
C ARG A 125 -10.65 10.15 -5.04
N GLY A 126 -10.30 9.30 -5.99
CA GLY A 126 -8.92 9.14 -6.44
C GLY A 126 -8.00 8.36 -5.50
N ASN A 127 -8.50 7.64 -4.51
CA ASN A 127 -7.69 6.71 -3.73
C ASN A 127 -7.87 5.30 -4.28
N TYR A 128 -6.79 4.51 -4.24
CA TYR A 128 -6.75 3.16 -4.76
C TYR A 128 -6.38 2.16 -3.68
N ALA A 129 -7.07 1.03 -3.62
CA ALA A 129 -6.80 -0.02 -2.65
C ALA A 129 -6.79 -1.40 -3.29
N PHE A 130 -5.87 -2.25 -2.90
CA PHE A 130 -5.82 -3.64 -3.31
C PHE A 130 -5.18 -4.53 -2.26
N GLY A 131 -5.53 -5.81 -2.27
CA GLY A 131 -5.00 -6.82 -1.35
C GLY A 131 -3.94 -7.68 -2.00
N LEU A 132 -2.92 -8.01 -1.24
CA LEU A 132 -1.92 -9.04 -1.54
C LEU A 132 -2.18 -10.26 -0.67
N LYS A 133 -2.11 -11.44 -1.26
CA LYS A 133 -2.37 -12.70 -0.54
C LYS A 133 -1.20 -13.16 0.33
N GLU A 134 0.02 -12.81 -0.06
CA GLU A 134 1.24 -13.35 0.53
C GLU A 134 2.29 -12.25 0.72
N GLN A 135 2.95 -12.23 1.90
CA GLN A 135 4.08 -11.33 2.14
C GLN A 135 5.38 -11.79 1.47
N LEU A 136 5.45 -13.04 1.04
CA LEU A 136 6.65 -13.66 0.44
C LEU A 136 7.05 -13.09 -0.92
N ILE A 137 6.16 -12.31 -1.54
CA ILE A 137 6.47 -11.62 -2.80
C ILE A 137 7.55 -10.54 -2.64
N PHE A 138 7.75 -10.05 -1.41
CA PHE A 138 8.77 -9.07 -1.11
C PHE A 138 10.13 -9.76 -0.92
N PRO A 139 11.19 -9.37 -1.66
CA PRO A 139 12.51 -10.02 -1.59
C PRO A 139 13.19 -9.85 -0.23
N GLU A 140 12.76 -8.86 0.56
CA GLU A 140 13.29 -8.60 1.89
C GLU A 140 12.87 -9.64 2.93
N ILE A 141 11.86 -10.45 2.62
CA ILE A 141 11.33 -11.51 3.50
C ILE A 141 11.97 -12.84 3.13
N GLU A 142 12.68 -13.42 4.07
CA GLU A 142 13.27 -14.76 3.95
C GLU A 142 12.21 -15.81 4.31
N TYR A 143 12.00 -16.78 3.40
CA TYR A 143 11.01 -17.85 3.57
C TYR A 143 11.18 -18.63 4.89
N ASP A 144 12.42 -18.93 5.26
CA ASP A 144 12.74 -19.74 6.44
C ASP A 144 12.45 -19.04 7.78
N LYS A 145 12.24 -17.72 7.76
CA LYS A 145 11.96 -16.91 8.95
C LYS A 145 10.48 -16.58 9.13
N VAL A 146 9.64 -17.01 8.19
CA VAL A 146 8.19 -16.72 8.22
C VAL A 146 7.44 -17.83 8.93
N ASP A 147 6.76 -17.49 10.02
CA ASP A 147 5.94 -18.45 10.78
C ASP A 147 4.66 -18.84 10.02
N LYS A 148 4.03 -17.87 9.37
CA LYS A 148 2.75 -18.05 8.67
C LYS A 148 2.64 -17.10 7.48
N ILE A 149 2.13 -17.60 6.36
CA ILE A 149 1.78 -16.77 5.20
C ILE A 149 0.57 -15.89 5.57
N ARG A 150 0.72 -14.58 5.35
CA ARG A 150 -0.30 -13.59 5.65
C ARG A 150 -0.48 -12.63 4.49
N GLY A 151 -1.75 -12.30 4.23
CA GLY A 151 -2.08 -11.25 3.30
C GLY A 151 -1.92 -9.85 3.90
N MET A 152 -1.89 -8.87 3.03
CA MET A 152 -1.86 -7.46 3.42
C MET A 152 -2.67 -6.61 2.45
N ASP A 153 -3.23 -5.52 2.96
CA ASP A 153 -3.95 -4.52 2.19
C ASP A 153 -3.06 -3.30 1.97
N ILE A 154 -3.01 -2.83 0.74
CA ILE A 154 -2.24 -1.64 0.37
C ILE A 154 -3.23 -0.59 -0.12
N CYS A 155 -3.26 0.57 0.57
CA CYS A 155 -4.07 1.72 0.19
C CYS A 155 -3.14 2.85 -0.26
N ILE A 156 -3.29 3.30 -1.50
CA ILE A 156 -2.57 4.41 -2.09
C ILE A 156 -3.49 5.62 -2.10
N CYS A 157 -3.17 6.61 -1.27
CA CYS A 157 -3.93 7.85 -1.21
C CYS A 157 -3.28 8.92 -2.07
N THR A 158 -4.09 9.52 -2.95
CA THR A 158 -3.64 10.60 -3.82
C THR A 158 -4.34 11.91 -3.48
N THR A 159 -3.98 12.99 -4.16
CA THR A 159 -4.69 14.28 -4.09
C THR A 159 -5.56 14.51 -5.31
N ALA A 160 -5.77 13.49 -6.15
CA ALA A 160 -6.66 13.56 -7.30
C ALA A 160 -8.10 13.82 -6.86
N SER A 161 -8.86 14.53 -7.68
CA SER A 161 -10.28 14.80 -7.44
C SER A 161 -11.16 13.71 -8.04
N THR A 162 -10.69 13.03 -9.09
CA THR A 162 -11.41 11.96 -9.79
C THR A 162 -10.58 10.68 -9.88
N ASP A 163 -11.26 9.56 -10.06
CA ASP A 163 -10.59 8.26 -10.20
C ASP A 163 -9.81 8.16 -11.51
N GLU A 164 -10.25 8.88 -12.56
CA GLU A 164 -9.55 8.92 -13.85
C GLU A 164 -8.17 9.57 -13.74
N GLU A 165 -8.09 10.71 -13.02
CA GLU A 165 -6.83 11.39 -12.73
C GLU A 165 -5.88 10.50 -11.93
N ALA A 166 -6.41 9.82 -10.92
CA ALA A 166 -5.64 8.91 -10.08
C ALA A 166 -5.16 7.68 -10.85
N LYS A 167 -6.00 7.10 -11.70
CA LYS A 167 -5.65 5.96 -12.56
C LYS A 167 -4.52 6.32 -13.49
N GLU A 168 -4.59 7.48 -14.14
CA GLU A 168 -3.53 7.96 -15.02
C GLU A 168 -2.23 8.20 -14.26
N LEU A 169 -2.30 8.85 -13.10
CA LEU A 169 -1.14 9.05 -12.22
C LEU A 169 -0.46 7.72 -11.89
N LEU A 170 -1.24 6.71 -11.45
CA LEU A 170 -0.69 5.40 -11.08
C LEU A 170 -0.14 4.64 -12.29
N THR A 171 -0.78 4.75 -13.46
CA THR A 171 -0.30 4.14 -14.71
C THR A 171 1.07 4.72 -15.11
N LEU A 172 1.24 6.04 -15.04
CA LEU A 172 2.51 6.70 -15.33
C LEU A 172 3.62 6.38 -14.31
N LEU A 173 3.23 6.11 -13.05
CA LEU A 173 4.13 5.60 -12.02
C LEU A 173 4.54 4.14 -12.24
N GLY A 174 3.90 3.44 -13.17
CA GLY A 174 4.22 2.05 -13.50
C GLY A 174 3.33 1.01 -12.84
N ALA A 175 2.15 1.38 -12.34
CA ALA A 175 1.19 0.43 -11.80
C ALA A 175 0.66 -0.49 -12.93
N PRO A 176 0.79 -1.83 -12.80
CA PRO A 176 0.39 -2.79 -13.83
C PRO A 176 -1.10 -3.10 -13.75
N PHE A 177 -1.94 -2.23 -14.27
CA PHE A 177 -3.39 -2.50 -14.36
C PHE A 177 -3.69 -3.59 -15.38
N THR A 178 -4.72 -4.39 -15.10
CA THR A 178 -5.32 -5.31 -16.09
C THR A 178 -5.91 -4.50 -17.25
N ALA A 179 -5.71 -4.98 -18.47
CA ALA A 179 -6.29 -4.40 -19.67
C ALA A 179 -7.82 -4.57 -19.70
#